data_109bfb420d2a9a3b4d24f11372e7de93
#
_entry.id   109bfb420d2a9a3b4d24f11372e7de93
#
_cell.length_a   1.000
_cell.length_b   1.000
_cell.length_c   1.000
_cell.angle_alpha   90.00
_cell.angle_beta   90.00
_cell.angle_gamma   90.00
#
_symmetry.space_group_name_H-M   'P 1'
#
loop_
_entity.id
_entity.type
_entity.pdbx_description
1 polymer ?
#
loop_
_entity_poly.entity_id
_entity_poly.type
_entity_poly.pdbx_seq_one_letter_code
_entity_poly.pdbx_strand_id
1 'polypeptide(L)'
;YNKLKFEGLVYPTHTATLNATIGGAAGSDHNAFLEKGIPAIDFTSDVTLPVHTPQDNWENFTASGLKRSGDLAVNLVERFDAGVPSRTTEEHLLVQLGTTPLFVSYSMLLTLVVISLFTGVVAFVVVRRRRMVVEKGLRVRWNGLKIMLFTLIVQSCIWQSETLAGMLLGYRFPWVNNFGWYVLLGGLFGFIGFWIVLQLVQRFRLSPDAYPFAVRSLVTLTFLTLLALLRSPEVAVYPAVGLLCVSLGFLVKPIWLRLML
;
A
#
# COMPACT_ATOMS: atom_id res chain seq x y z
N TYR A 1 19.35 -4.80 13.69
CA TYR A 1 18.44 -5.92 14.03
C TYR A 1 19.21 -7.23 14.12
N ASN A 2 19.69 -7.77 13.01
CA ASN A 2 20.38 -9.08 12.97
C ASN A 2 21.66 -9.13 13.84
N LYS A 3 22.30 -7.98 14.09
CA LYS A 3 23.51 -7.89 14.91
C LYS A 3 23.23 -7.77 16.42
N LEU A 4 22.08 -7.19 16.79
CA LEU A 4 21.70 -7.03 18.19
C LEU A 4 21.05 -8.29 18.76
N LYS A 5 20.51 -9.19 17.92
CA LYS A 5 19.77 -10.40 18.32
C LYS A 5 18.76 -10.15 19.43
N PHE A 6 18.11 -8.97 19.40
CA PHE A 6 17.18 -8.57 20.44
C PHE A 6 15.81 -9.19 20.17
N GLU A 7 15.37 -10.00 21.10
CA GLU A 7 14.12 -10.74 20.97
C GLU A 7 12.90 -9.79 21.01
N GLY A 8 11.95 -9.97 20.10
CA GLY A 8 10.73 -9.17 20.03
C GLY A 8 10.85 -7.82 19.32
N LEU A 9 12.03 -7.48 18.75
CA LEU A 9 12.15 -6.35 17.85
C LEU A 9 11.59 -6.70 16.48
N VAL A 10 10.57 -5.98 16.06
CA VAL A 10 9.98 -6.11 14.72
C VAL A 10 10.05 -4.76 14.00
N TYR A 11 10.25 -4.81 12.70
CA TYR A 11 10.13 -3.60 11.89
C TYR A 11 8.65 -3.23 11.72
N PRO A 12 8.34 -1.94 11.54
CA PRO A 12 6.98 -1.52 11.23
C PRO A 12 6.50 -2.24 9.97
N THR A 13 5.24 -2.63 9.98
CA THR A 13 4.65 -3.24 8.78
C THR A 13 4.68 -2.24 7.64
N HIS A 14 4.77 -2.76 6.43
CA HIS A 14 4.72 -1.96 5.20
C HIS A 14 3.52 -0.99 5.16
N THR A 15 2.37 -1.41 5.67
CA THR A 15 1.17 -0.56 5.79
C THR A 15 1.32 0.57 6.80
N ALA A 16 2.04 0.36 7.91
CA ALA A 16 2.33 1.43 8.86
C ALA A 16 3.25 2.49 8.24
N THR A 17 4.29 2.05 7.51
CA THR A 17 5.18 2.94 6.76
C THR A 17 4.40 3.74 5.70
N LEU A 18 3.52 3.08 4.95
CA LEU A 18 2.68 3.73 3.95
C LEU A 18 1.74 4.76 4.58
N ASN A 19 1.09 4.41 5.69
CA ASN A 19 0.20 5.34 6.40
C ASN A 19 0.96 6.58 6.90
N ALA A 20 2.16 6.40 7.44
CA ALA A 20 3.02 7.50 7.85
C ALA A 20 3.42 8.39 6.65
N THR A 21 3.69 7.80 5.49
CA THR A 21 4.06 8.54 4.27
C THR A 21 2.87 9.32 3.69
N ILE A 22 1.67 8.76 3.68
CA ILE A 22 0.46 9.41 3.13
C ILE A 22 -0.12 10.41 4.13
N GLY A 23 -0.28 10.00 5.37
CA GLY A 23 -0.93 10.77 6.44
C GLY A 23 -0.04 11.81 7.10
N GLY A 24 1.24 11.82 6.78
CA GLY A 24 2.27 12.51 7.55
C GLY A 24 2.67 11.66 8.77
N ALA A 25 3.96 11.50 8.99
CA ALA A 25 4.44 10.91 10.23
C ALA A 25 3.90 11.74 11.40
N ALA A 26 3.29 11.08 12.38
CA ALA A 26 3.03 11.75 13.65
C ALA A 26 4.37 12.28 14.14
N GLY A 27 4.45 13.58 14.40
CA GLY A 27 5.68 14.21 14.85
C GLY A 27 6.17 13.46 16.09
N SER A 28 7.30 12.81 15.96
CA SER A 28 7.98 12.15 17.08
C SER A 28 9.33 12.86 17.27
N ASP A 29 9.81 12.88 18.50
CA ASP A 29 10.99 13.64 18.90
C ASP A 29 12.24 13.34 18.08
N HIS A 30 12.35 12.11 17.55
CA HIS A 30 13.47 11.71 16.69
C HIS A 30 13.54 12.48 15.37
N ASN A 31 12.43 13.02 14.87
CA ASN A 31 12.39 13.76 13.61
C ASN A 31 13.24 15.02 13.64
N ALA A 32 13.25 15.73 14.78
CA ALA A 32 14.08 16.93 14.96
C ALA A 32 15.59 16.64 14.82
N PHE A 33 16.02 15.46 15.25
CA PHE A 33 17.41 15.01 15.08
C PHE A 33 17.70 14.64 13.63
N LEU A 34 16.79 13.91 12.98
CA LEU A 34 16.94 13.52 11.57
C LEU A 34 16.99 14.73 10.64
N GLU A 35 16.20 15.78 10.89
CA GLU A 35 16.21 17.05 10.14
C GLU A 35 17.57 17.75 10.25
N LYS A 36 18.25 17.60 11.39
CA LYS A 36 19.62 18.12 11.61
C LYS A 36 20.72 17.19 11.13
N GLY A 37 20.36 16.08 10.48
CA GLY A 37 21.32 15.09 10.00
C GLY A 37 21.93 14.20 11.10
N ILE A 38 21.35 14.23 12.30
CA ILE A 38 21.78 13.40 13.42
C ILE A 38 21.03 12.06 13.33
N PRO A 39 21.73 10.91 13.30
CA PRO A 39 21.09 9.61 13.31
C PRO A 39 20.20 9.44 14.55
N ALA A 40 18.95 9.10 14.35
CA ALA A 40 17.99 8.87 15.42
C ALA A 40 17.10 7.69 15.08
N ILE A 41 16.68 6.94 16.08
CA ILE A 41 15.82 5.77 15.96
C ILE A 41 14.67 5.94 16.96
N ASP A 42 13.46 5.68 16.50
CA ASP A 42 12.28 5.60 17.34
C ASP A 42 11.94 4.13 17.60
N PHE A 43 11.69 3.80 18.87
CA PHE A 43 11.19 2.51 19.30
C PHE A 43 9.86 2.72 19.96
N THR A 44 8.83 2.24 19.34
CA THR A 44 7.48 2.27 19.89
C THR A 44 7.04 0.87 20.29
N SER A 45 6.25 0.79 21.34
CA SER A 45 5.54 -0.42 21.70
C SER A 45 4.41 -0.68 20.71
N ASP A 46 3.64 -1.72 20.93
CA ASP A 46 2.50 -2.06 20.08
C ASP A 46 1.57 -0.86 19.89
N VAL A 47 1.45 -0.39 18.65
CA VAL A 47 0.58 0.74 18.29
C VAL A 47 -0.93 0.45 18.43
N THR A 48 -1.30 -0.79 18.77
CA THR A 48 -2.66 -1.16 19.14
C THR A 48 -3.00 -0.79 20.59
N LEU A 49 -1.99 -0.52 21.41
CA LEU A 49 -2.20 -0.02 22.75
C LEU A 49 -2.79 1.40 22.73
N PRO A 50 -3.49 1.81 23.79
CA PRO A 50 -4.22 3.08 23.85
C PRO A 50 -3.29 4.29 24.00
N VAL A 51 -2.33 4.45 23.08
CA VAL A 51 -1.39 5.57 23.03
C VAL A 51 -2.14 6.89 22.82
N HIS A 52 -1.80 7.92 23.59
CA HIS A 52 -2.47 9.24 23.56
C HIS A 52 -3.96 9.22 23.91
N THR A 53 -4.37 8.31 24.79
CA THR A 53 -5.73 8.23 25.33
C THR A 53 -5.69 8.25 26.85
N PRO A 54 -6.84 8.45 27.55
CA PRO A 54 -6.90 8.34 29.02
C PRO A 54 -6.46 6.98 29.57
N GLN A 55 -6.49 5.94 28.75
CA GLN A 55 -6.00 4.60 29.10
C GLN A 55 -4.46 4.47 28.96
N ASP A 56 -3.79 5.45 28.38
CA ASP A 56 -2.33 5.55 28.36
C ASP A 56 -1.85 6.03 29.73
N ASN A 57 -1.91 5.12 30.70
CA ASN A 57 -1.64 5.36 32.10
C ASN A 57 -0.77 4.24 32.70
N TRP A 58 -0.29 4.45 33.91
CA TRP A 58 0.61 3.54 34.60
C TRP A 58 -0.01 2.14 34.86
N GLU A 59 -1.33 2.00 34.93
CA GLU A 59 -2.03 0.73 35.15
C GLU A 59 -1.90 -0.22 33.96
N ASN A 60 -1.77 0.36 32.77
CA ASN A 60 -1.56 -0.36 31.51
C ASN A 60 -0.08 -0.58 31.18
N PHE A 61 0.78 -0.20 32.10
CA PHE A 61 2.23 -0.28 31.94
C PHE A 61 2.75 -1.58 32.57
N THR A 62 3.65 -2.29 31.87
CA THR A 62 4.23 -3.52 32.42
C THR A 62 5.69 -3.32 32.79
N ALA A 63 6.09 -3.78 33.98
CA ALA A 63 7.48 -3.73 34.42
C ALA A 63 8.42 -4.49 33.45
N SER A 64 7.94 -5.58 32.85
CA SER A 64 8.69 -6.34 31.84
C SER A 64 8.87 -5.56 30.52
N GLY A 65 7.86 -4.79 30.10
CA GLY A 65 7.96 -3.89 28.94
C GLY A 65 8.99 -2.80 29.16
N LEU A 66 8.97 -2.14 30.33
CA LEU A 66 9.95 -1.13 30.70
C LEU A 66 11.35 -1.69 30.75
N LYS A 67 11.53 -2.84 31.41
CA LYS A 67 12.83 -3.52 31.45
C LYS A 67 13.34 -3.80 30.05
N ARG A 68 12.52 -4.36 29.16
CA ARG A 68 12.89 -4.64 27.77
C ARG A 68 13.33 -3.38 27.03
N SER A 69 12.62 -2.27 27.18
CA SER A 69 12.99 -0.98 26.57
C SER A 69 14.31 -0.45 27.13
N GLY A 70 14.53 -0.57 28.43
CA GLY A 70 15.80 -0.21 29.09
C GLY A 70 16.96 -1.07 28.61
N ASP A 71 16.79 -2.39 28.57
CA ASP A 71 17.81 -3.33 28.07
C ASP A 71 18.16 -3.03 26.61
N LEU A 72 17.18 -2.66 25.77
CA LEU A 72 17.42 -2.24 24.39
C LEU A 72 18.24 -0.95 24.32
N ALA A 73 17.90 0.05 25.13
CA ALA A 73 18.63 1.31 25.18
C ALA A 73 20.09 1.09 25.61
N VAL A 74 20.32 0.29 26.63
CA VAL A 74 21.69 -0.07 27.09
C VAL A 74 22.46 -0.76 25.97
N ASN A 75 21.88 -1.78 25.33
CA ASN A 75 22.52 -2.49 24.22
C ASN A 75 22.87 -1.56 23.04
N LEU A 76 22.04 -0.55 22.77
CA LEU A 76 22.33 0.44 21.72
C LEU A 76 23.48 1.34 22.12
N VAL A 77 23.51 1.86 23.37
CA VAL A 77 24.60 2.68 23.88
C VAL A 77 25.90 1.90 23.80
N GLU A 78 25.95 0.68 24.36
CA GLU A 78 27.15 -0.16 24.32
C GLU A 78 27.61 -0.45 22.89
N ARG A 79 26.67 -0.65 21.97
CA ARG A 79 26.98 -0.94 20.57
C ARG A 79 27.60 0.24 19.84
N PHE A 80 27.15 1.44 20.17
CA PHE A 80 27.57 2.66 19.50
C PHE A 80 28.48 3.55 20.32
N ASP A 81 28.99 3.07 21.47
CA ASP A 81 29.92 3.80 22.33
C ASP A 81 31.22 4.19 21.59
N ALA A 82 31.72 3.32 20.70
CA ALA A 82 32.88 3.59 19.86
C ALA A 82 32.60 4.53 18.66
N GLY A 83 31.37 5.00 18.51
CA GLY A 83 30.92 5.90 17.45
C GLY A 83 29.72 5.40 16.69
N VAL A 84 28.91 6.34 16.23
CA VAL A 84 27.73 6.08 15.42
C VAL A 84 28.15 5.88 13.96
N PRO A 85 27.56 4.91 13.22
CA PRO A 85 27.87 4.73 11.81
C PRO A 85 27.58 6.01 11.03
N SER A 86 28.37 6.26 9.99
CA SER A 86 28.12 7.39 9.09
C SER A 86 26.73 7.29 8.50
N ARG A 87 26.06 8.44 8.36
CA ARG A 87 24.75 8.52 7.73
C ARG A 87 24.84 7.95 6.32
N THR A 88 24.00 6.97 6.02
CA THR A 88 23.77 6.55 4.63
C THR A 88 22.78 7.51 3.99
N THR A 89 23.06 7.95 2.79
CA THR A 89 22.14 8.78 1.99
C THR A 89 21.14 7.93 1.21
N GLU A 90 21.24 6.61 1.34
CA GLU A 90 20.36 5.67 0.64
C GLU A 90 19.06 5.48 1.41
N GLU A 91 17.98 5.82 0.76
CA GLU A 91 16.62 5.55 1.25
C GLU A 91 16.16 4.16 0.78
N HIS A 92 15.54 3.42 1.68
CA HIS A 92 15.06 2.07 1.43
C HIS A 92 13.64 1.92 1.94
N LEU A 93 12.78 1.31 1.12
CA LEU A 93 11.51 0.78 1.59
C LEU A 93 11.76 -0.54 2.29
N LEU A 94 11.30 -0.63 3.53
CA LEU A 94 11.36 -1.88 4.28
C LEU A 94 10.09 -2.70 4.00
N VAL A 95 10.28 -3.89 3.47
CA VAL A 95 9.21 -4.87 3.25
C VAL A 95 9.50 -6.11 4.08
N GLN A 96 8.60 -6.47 4.97
CA GLN A 96 8.76 -7.68 5.78
C GLN A 96 8.06 -8.86 5.08
N LEU A 97 8.83 -9.90 4.74
CA LEU A 97 8.33 -11.16 4.24
C LEU A 97 8.48 -12.25 5.31
N GLY A 98 7.41 -12.55 6.01
CA GLY A 98 7.46 -13.42 7.18
C GLY A 98 8.38 -12.83 8.26
N THR A 99 9.47 -13.52 8.59
CA THR A 99 10.47 -13.07 9.57
C THR A 99 11.66 -12.34 8.93
N THR A 100 11.73 -12.25 7.59
CA THR A 100 12.87 -11.70 6.88
C THR A 100 12.58 -10.27 6.40
N PRO A 101 13.34 -9.26 6.89
CA PRO A 101 13.24 -7.90 6.37
C PRO A 101 13.96 -7.78 5.03
N LEU A 102 13.28 -7.23 4.03
CA LEU A 102 13.83 -6.86 2.73
C LEU A 102 13.96 -5.35 2.63
N PHE A 103 15.14 -4.89 2.29
CA PHE A 103 15.43 -3.48 2.03
C PHE A 103 15.40 -3.25 0.53
N VAL A 104 14.34 -2.61 0.04
CA VAL A 104 14.19 -2.27 -1.37
C VAL A 104 14.68 -0.85 -1.58
N SER A 105 15.74 -0.67 -2.36
CA SER A 105 16.31 0.66 -2.60
C SER A 105 15.34 1.56 -3.38
N TYR A 106 15.40 2.84 -3.12
CA TYR A 106 14.61 3.85 -3.81
C TYR A 106 14.77 3.80 -5.34
N SER A 107 16.00 3.52 -5.82
CA SER A 107 16.30 3.34 -7.25
C SER A 107 15.56 2.14 -7.84
N MET A 108 15.41 1.04 -7.12
CA MET A 108 14.62 -0.11 -7.55
C MET A 108 13.13 0.23 -7.66
N LEU A 109 12.59 0.99 -6.70
CA LEU A 109 11.20 1.45 -6.74
C LEU A 109 10.95 2.35 -7.95
N LEU A 110 11.83 3.34 -8.19
CA LEU A 110 11.76 4.19 -9.38
C LEU A 110 11.85 3.39 -10.68
N THR A 111 12.75 2.41 -10.76
CA THR A 111 12.88 1.54 -11.93
C THR A 111 11.58 0.79 -12.19
N LEU A 112 10.94 0.25 -11.17
CA LEU A 112 9.63 -0.41 -11.29
C LEU A 112 8.56 0.55 -11.81
N VAL A 113 8.50 1.76 -11.27
CA VAL A 113 7.55 2.80 -11.70
C VAL A 113 7.78 3.16 -13.18
N VAL A 114 9.03 3.37 -13.59
CA VAL A 114 9.38 3.70 -14.99
C VAL A 114 9.00 2.55 -15.94
N ILE A 115 9.33 1.31 -15.59
CA ILE A 115 8.93 0.13 -16.37
C ILE A 115 7.39 0.05 -16.49
N SER A 116 6.67 0.31 -15.39
CA SER A 116 5.21 0.27 -15.39
C SER A 116 4.60 1.35 -16.28
N LEU A 117 5.12 2.58 -16.22
CA LEU A 117 4.69 3.68 -17.08
C LEU A 117 4.99 3.38 -18.57
N PHE A 118 6.18 2.88 -18.86
CA PHE A 118 6.55 2.51 -20.24
C PHE A 118 5.64 1.39 -20.79
N THR A 119 5.43 0.31 -20.03
CA THR A 119 4.52 -0.77 -20.43
C THR A 119 3.07 -0.28 -20.57
N GLY A 120 2.65 0.66 -19.73
CA GLY A 120 1.34 1.34 -19.82
C GLY A 120 1.17 2.07 -21.16
N VAL A 121 2.18 2.85 -21.57
CA VAL A 121 2.17 3.55 -22.86
C VAL A 121 2.13 2.55 -24.04
N VAL A 122 2.96 1.51 -23.99
CA VAL A 122 2.97 0.46 -25.02
C VAL A 122 1.61 -0.23 -25.12
N ALA A 123 1.03 -0.62 -23.97
CA ALA A 123 -0.30 -1.23 -23.92
C ALA A 123 -1.37 -0.30 -24.48
N PHE A 124 -1.33 0.98 -24.14
CA PHE A 124 -2.27 2.00 -24.66
C PHE A 124 -2.20 2.09 -26.20
N VAL A 125 -0.98 2.16 -26.76
CA VAL A 125 -0.77 2.21 -28.23
C VAL A 125 -1.28 0.94 -28.90
N VAL A 126 -0.98 -0.24 -28.33
CA VAL A 126 -1.44 -1.53 -28.85
C VAL A 126 -2.96 -1.64 -28.82
N VAL A 127 -3.59 -1.30 -27.69
CA VAL A 127 -5.05 -1.30 -27.55
C VAL A 127 -5.71 -0.35 -28.54
N ARG A 128 -5.14 0.85 -28.70
CA ARG A 128 -5.65 1.84 -29.68
C ARG A 128 -5.52 1.37 -31.13
N ARG A 129 -4.39 0.77 -31.52
CA ARG A 129 -4.18 0.22 -32.85
C ARG A 129 -5.12 -0.95 -33.15
N ARG A 130 -5.32 -1.85 -32.18
CA ARG A 130 -6.26 -2.98 -32.34
C ARG A 130 -7.69 -2.54 -32.59
N ARG A 131 -8.13 -1.42 -31.99
CA ARG A 131 -9.47 -0.90 -32.21
C ARG A 131 -9.71 -0.38 -33.62
N MET A 132 -8.68 0.14 -34.30
CA MET A 132 -8.85 0.66 -35.68
C MET A 132 -9.27 -0.43 -36.67
N VAL A 133 -9.12 -1.70 -36.27
CA VAL A 133 -9.46 -2.89 -37.08
C VAL A 133 -10.84 -3.48 -36.72
N VAL A 134 -11.42 -3.09 -35.57
CA VAL A 134 -12.70 -3.65 -35.10
C VAL A 134 -13.82 -2.60 -35.29
N GLU A 135 -14.98 -3.05 -35.79
CA GLU A 135 -16.19 -2.21 -35.97
C GLU A 135 -16.57 -1.48 -34.68
N LYS A 136 -16.99 -0.20 -34.83
CA LYS A 136 -17.41 0.64 -33.71
C LYS A 136 -18.68 0.07 -33.07
N GLY A 137 -18.54 -0.57 -31.90
CA GLY A 137 -19.66 -1.04 -31.11
C GLY A 137 -20.61 0.10 -30.64
N LEU A 138 -21.82 -0.26 -30.25
CA LEU A 138 -22.85 0.65 -29.76
C LEU A 138 -22.33 1.56 -28.62
N ARG A 139 -22.39 2.87 -28.80
CA ARG A 139 -22.04 3.84 -27.76
C ARG A 139 -23.12 3.86 -26.67
N VAL A 140 -22.79 3.39 -25.48
CA VAL A 140 -23.65 3.51 -24.31
C VAL A 140 -23.43 4.88 -23.65
N ARG A 141 -24.52 5.63 -23.50
CA ARG A 141 -24.49 6.98 -22.87
C ARG A 141 -24.01 6.85 -21.41
N TRP A 142 -23.16 7.79 -20.98
CA TRP A 142 -22.67 7.88 -19.61
C TRP A 142 -21.85 6.67 -19.12
N ASN A 143 -21.35 5.84 -20.02
CA ASN A 143 -20.61 4.62 -19.65
C ASN A 143 -19.44 4.92 -18.68
N GLY A 144 -18.73 6.05 -18.87
CA GLY A 144 -17.65 6.46 -17.99
C GLY A 144 -18.08 6.77 -16.56
N LEU A 145 -19.17 7.52 -16.42
CA LEU A 145 -19.74 7.85 -15.11
C LEU A 145 -20.23 6.58 -14.39
N LYS A 146 -20.88 5.68 -15.10
CA LYS A 146 -21.31 4.38 -14.55
C LYS A 146 -20.14 3.57 -14.01
N ILE A 147 -19.06 3.46 -14.79
CA ILE A 147 -17.85 2.75 -14.35
C ILE A 147 -17.28 3.40 -13.09
N MET A 148 -17.18 4.73 -13.07
CA MET A 148 -16.66 5.45 -11.89
C MET A 148 -17.54 5.18 -10.65
N LEU A 149 -18.86 5.28 -10.77
CA LEU A 149 -19.78 5.00 -9.68
C LEU A 149 -19.69 3.54 -9.21
N PHE A 150 -19.55 2.59 -10.11
CA PHE A 150 -19.37 1.18 -9.76
C PHE A 150 -18.04 0.93 -9.04
N THR A 151 -16.96 1.60 -9.46
CA THR A 151 -15.68 1.54 -8.76
C THR A 151 -15.80 2.12 -7.34
N LEU A 152 -16.52 3.23 -7.18
CA LEU A 152 -16.77 3.82 -5.86
C LEU A 152 -17.59 2.91 -4.94
N ILE A 153 -18.55 2.15 -5.48
CA ILE A 153 -19.31 1.16 -4.70
C ILE A 153 -18.37 0.07 -4.16
N VAL A 154 -17.53 -0.52 -5.02
CA VAL A 154 -16.57 -1.54 -4.60
C VAL A 154 -15.60 -0.97 -3.57
N GLN A 155 -15.05 0.21 -3.82
CA GLN A 155 -14.13 0.89 -2.90
C GLN A 155 -14.79 1.18 -1.54
N SER A 156 -16.06 1.64 -1.54
CA SER A 156 -16.80 1.89 -0.31
C SER A 156 -17.03 0.60 0.49
N CYS A 157 -17.33 -0.52 -0.18
CA CYS A 157 -17.43 -1.81 0.48
C CYS A 157 -16.10 -2.22 1.13
N ILE A 158 -14.99 -2.10 0.41
CA ILE A 158 -13.64 -2.39 0.95
C ILE A 158 -13.36 -1.50 2.17
N TRP A 159 -13.69 -0.22 2.11
CA TRP A 159 -13.50 0.70 3.23
C TRP A 159 -14.31 0.28 4.47
N GLN A 160 -15.54 -0.18 4.28
CA GLN A 160 -16.36 -0.67 5.40
C GLN A 160 -15.74 -1.89 6.11
N SER A 161 -14.88 -2.65 5.44
CA SER A 161 -14.17 -3.76 6.09
C SER A 161 -13.23 -3.30 7.18
N GLU A 162 -12.57 -2.13 7.02
CA GLU A 162 -11.73 -1.54 8.05
C GLU A 162 -12.54 -1.14 9.27
N THR A 163 -13.66 -0.46 9.06
CA THR A 163 -14.57 -0.04 10.13
C THR A 163 -15.08 -1.26 10.90
N LEU A 164 -15.50 -2.29 10.20
CA LEU A 164 -15.97 -3.53 10.83
C LEU A 164 -14.86 -4.24 11.60
N ALA A 165 -13.66 -4.35 11.02
CA ALA A 165 -12.51 -4.95 11.68
C ALA A 165 -12.14 -4.18 12.95
N GLY A 166 -12.12 -2.86 12.91
CA GLY A 166 -11.88 -2.00 14.08
C GLY A 166 -12.92 -2.20 15.19
N MET A 167 -14.20 -2.29 14.82
CA MET A 167 -15.29 -2.55 15.76
C MET A 167 -15.20 -3.94 16.42
N LEU A 168 -14.89 -4.97 15.62
CA LEU A 168 -14.84 -6.36 16.11
C LEU A 168 -13.61 -6.64 16.97
N LEU A 169 -12.49 -6.06 16.64
CA LEU A 169 -11.22 -6.28 17.32
C LEU A 169 -10.95 -5.28 18.44
N GLY A 170 -11.71 -4.19 18.50
CA GLY A 170 -11.50 -3.10 19.46
C GLY A 170 -10.23 -2.28 19.21
N TYR A 171 -9.60 -2.42 18.05
CA TYR A 171 -8.35 -1.74 17.69
C TYR A 171 -8.60 -0.57 16.76
N ARG A 172 -7.92 0.55 17.02
CA ARG A 172 -7.99 1.73 16.16
C ARG A 172 -7.37 1.47 14.77
N PHE A 173 -6.35 0.61 14.71
CA PHE A 173 -5.63 0.25 13.49
C PHE A 173 -5.52 -1.28 13.36
N PRO A 174 -6.62 -1.98 12.98
CA PRO A 174 -6.67 -3.44 12.97
C PRO A 174 -5.68 -4.10 11.98
N TRP A 175 -5.24 -3.34 10.98
CA TRP A 175 -4.31 -3.80 9.96
C TRP A 175 -2.85 -3.89 10.43
N VAL A 176 -2.50 -3.26 11.56
CA VAL A 176 -1.12 -3.27 12.07
C VAL A 176 -0.69 -4.67 12.52
N ASN A 177 -1.49 -5.31 13.37
CA ASN A 177 -1.14 -6.62 13.93
C ASN A 177 -1.76 -7.80 13.19
N ASN A 178 -2.85 -7.56 12.46
CA ASN A 178 -3.63 -8.61 11.80
C ASN A 178 -3.75 -8.39 10.30
N PHE A 179 -2.66 -7.97 9.65
CA PHE A 179 -2.66 -7.60 8.23
C PHE A 179 -3.27 -8.66 7.33
N GLY A 180 -2.95 -9.96 7.53
CA GLY A 180 -3.49 -11.05 6.72
C GLY A 180 -5.01 -11.16 6.81
N TRP A 181 -5.57 -11.08 8.01
CA TRP A 181 -7.02 -11.07 8.22
C TRP A 181 -7.68 -9.81 7.67
N TYR A 182 -7.03 -8.67 7.80
CA TYR A 182 -7.51 -7.41 7.24
C TYR A 182 -7.62 -7.47 5.71
N VAL A 183 -6.59 -8.00 5.03
CA VAL A 183 -6.59 -8.18 3.57
C VAL A 183 -7.67 -9.17 3.15
N LEU A 184 -7.83 -10.28 3.87
CA LEU A 184 -8.86 -11.26 3.60
C LEU A 184 -10.26 -10.66 3.74
N LEU A 185 -10.51 -9.92 4.81
CA LEU A 185 -11.79 -9.23 5.04
C LEU A 185 -12.04 -8.17 3.96
N GLY A 186 -11.03 -7.38 3.62
CA GLY A 186 -11.10 -6.41 2.52
C GLY A 186 -11.41 -7.07 1.18
N GLY A 187 -10.81 -8.21 0.90
CA GLY A 187 -11.10 -9.02 -0.27
C GLY A 187 -12.55 -9.50 -0.30
N LEU A 188 -13.07 -10.03 0.80
CA LEU A 188 -14.48 -10.47 0.91
C LEU A 188 -15.45 -9.31 0.68
N PHE A 189 -15.20 -8.15 1.30
CA PHE A 189 -16.02 -6.95 1.07
C PHE A 189 -15.90 -6.42 -0.36
N GLY A 190 -14.72 -6.54 -0.98
CA GLY A 190 -14.51 -6.25 -2.39
C GLY A 190 -15.36 -7.16 -3.28
N PHE A 191 -15.43 -8.46 -2.98
CA PHE A 191 -16.32 -9.40 -3.68
C PHE A 191 -17.80 -9.06 -3.50
N ILE A 192 -18.22 -8.67 -2.29
CA ILE A 192 -19.60 -8.20 -2.04
C ILE A 192 -19.89 -6.96 -2.90
N GLY A 193 -18.98 -5.96 -2.89
CA GLY A 193 -19.11 -4.76 -3.70
C GLY A 193 -19.19 -5.08 -5.20
N PHE A 194 -18.35 -5.99 -5.68
CA PHE A 194 -18.36 -6.45 -7.05
C PHE A 194 -19.67 -7.18 -7.41
N TRP A 195 -20.17 -8.05 -6.52
CA TRP A 195 -21.48 -8.70 -6.70
C TRP A 195 -22.63 -7.70 -6.80
N ILE A 196 -22.65 -6.68 -5.93
CA ILE A 196 -23.62 -5.58 -6.01
C ILE A 196 -23.56 -4.90 -7.38
N VAL A 197 -22.34 -4.61 -7.85
CA VAL A 197 -22.13 -4.01 -9.19
C VAL A 197 -22.65 -4.90 -10.28
N LEU A 198 -22.45 -6.22 -10.23
CA LEU A 198 -23.00 -7.16 -11.22
C LEU A 198 -24.52 -7.12 -11.27
N GLN A 199 -25.20 -7.01 -10.13
CA GLN A 199 -26.67 -6.84 -10.08
C GLN A 199 -27.09 -5.50 -10.70
N LEU A 200 -26.35 -4.43 -10.42
CA LEU A 200 -26.61 -3.09 -10.98
C LEU A 200 -26.37 -3.04 -12.50
N VAL A 201 -25.37 -3.75 -13.01
CA VAL A 201 -25.06 -3.81 -14.45
C VAL A 201 -26.21 -4.40 -15.24
N GLN A 202 -26.96 -5.37 -14.69
CA GLN A 202 -28.15 -5.91 -15.32
C GLN A 202 -29.22 -4.82 -15.56
N ARG A 203 -29.31 -3.84 -14.66
CA ARG A 203 -30.26 -2.74 -14.72
C ARG A 203 -29.71 -1.52 -15.50
N PHE A 204 -28.43 -1.24 -15.34
CA PHE A 204 -27.73 -0.10 -15.97
C PHE A 204 -26.74 -0.60 -17.02
N ARG A 205 -27.21 -0.92 -18.21
CA ARG A 205 -26.41 -1.48 -19.29
C ARG A 205 -25.07 -0.75 -19.46
N LEU A 206 -23.98 -1.51 -19.41
CA LEU A 206 -22.63 -1.06 -19.78
C LEU A 206 -22.35 -1.33 -21.25
N SER A 207 -21.33 -0.67 -21.79
CA SER A 207 -20.86 -0.96 -23.14
C SER A 207 -20.36 -2.40 -23.23
N PRO A 208 -20.78 -3.20 -24.22
CA PRO A 208 -20.22 -4.51 -24.48
C PRO A 208 -18.78 -4.44 -25.02
N ASP A 209 -18.35 -3.26 -25.47
CA ASP A 209 -17.00 -3.03 -26.00
C ASP A 209 -16.00 -2.92 -24.85
N ALA A 210 -15.01 -3.80 -24.82
CA ALA A 210 -13.94 -3.81 -23.82
C ALA A 210 -12.97 -2.62 -23.94
N TYR A 211 -12.90 -1.98 -25.12
CA TYR A 211 -11.97 -0.89 -25.39
C TYR A 211 -12.10 0.32 -24.43
N PRO A 212 -13.31 0.87 -24.15
CA PRO A 212 -13.46 1.98 -23.23
C PRO A 212 -12.99 1.65 -21.80
N PHE A 213 -13.10 0.40 -21.38
CA PHE A 213 -12.63 -0.04 -20.06
C PHE A 213 -11.11 -0.12 -20.04
N ALA A 214 -10.51 -0.76 -21.06
CA ALA A 214 -9.08 -0.87 -21.21
C ALA A 214 -8.39 0.50 -21.21
N VAL A 215 -8.86 1.42 -22.04
CA VAL A 215 -8.28 2.77 -22.13
C VAL A 215 -8.42 3.51 -20.81
N ARG A 216 -9.57 3.43 -20.15
CA ARG A 216 -9.78 4.13 -18.87
C ARG A 216 -8.91 3.57 -17.76
N SER A 217 -8.83 2.24 -17.64
CA SER A 217 -7.96 1.63 -16.60
C SER A 217 -6.50 2.04 -16.80
N LEU A 218 -5.98 2.00 -18.04
CA LEU A 218 -4.62 2.44 -18.32
C LEU A 218 -4.41 3.92 -18.01
N VAL A 219 -5.32 4.80 -18.46
CA VAL A 219 -5.21 6.25 -18.20
C VAL A 219 -5.33 6.56 -16.71
N THR A 220 -6.30 5.95 -16.02
CA THR A 220 -6.49 6.18 -14.57
C THR A 220 -5.30 5.70 -13.77
N LEU A 221 -4.81 4.49 -14.02
CA LEU A 221 -3.64 3.96 -13.31
C LEU A 221 -2.37 4.75 -13.62
N THR A 222 -2.17 5.18 -14.87
CA THR A 222 -1.05 6.08 -15.23
C THR A 222 -1.14 7.39 -14.46
N PHE A 223 -2.33 8.02 -14.44
CA PHE A 223 -2.55 9.27 -13.70
C PHE A 223 -2.31 9.09 -12.20
N LEU A 224 -2.85 8.04 -11.59
CA LEU A 224 -2.63 7.73 -10.18
C LEU A 224 -1.17 7.44 -9.87
N THR A 225 -0.45 6.75 -10.75
CA THR A 225 0.99 6.49 -10.60
C THR A 225 1.78 7.81 -10.61
N LEU A 226 1.50 8.70 -11.56
CA LEU A 226 2.15 10.00 -11.63
C LEU A 226 1.81 10.88 -10.43
N LEU A 227 0.55 10.92 -10.01
CA LEU A 227 0.11 11.67 -8.83
C LEU A 227 0.78 11.15 -7.55
N ALA A 228 0.83 9.83 -7.38
CA ALA A 228 1.49 9.21 -6.24
C ALA A 228 3.01 9.45 -6.25
N LEU A 229 3.63 9.49 -7.44
CA LEU A 229 5.05 9.78 -7.59
C LEU A 229 5.42 11.19 -7.14
N LEU A 230 4.50 12.16 -7.26
CA LEU A 230 4.69 13.51 -6.71
C LEU A 230 4.80 13.49 -5.19
N ARG A 231 4.25 12.49 -4.53
CA ARG A 231 4.33 12.34 -3.07
C ARG A 231 5.57 11.55 -2.66
N SER A 232 5.70 10.32 -3.16
CA SER A 232 6.91 9.50 -3.01
C SER A 232 6.85 8.28 -3.96
N PRO A 233 7.99 7.70 -4.37
CA PRO A 233 8.02 6.45 -5.12
C PRO A 233 7.43 5.25 -4.36
N GLU A 234 7.52 5.24 -3.05
CA GLU A 234 6.94 4.19 -2.19
C GLU A 234 5.42 4.13 -2.35
N VAL A 235 4.76 5.29 -2.38
CA VAL A 235 3.31 5.38 -2.65
C VAL A 235 3.01 5.03 -4.11
N ALA A 236 3.86 5.44 -5.04
CA ALA A 236 3.67 5.23 -6.48
C ALA A 236 3.75 3.74 -6.89
N VAL A 237 4.46 2.90 -6.12
CA VAL A 237 4.58 1.47 -6.40
C VAL A 237 3.22 0.77 -6.50
N TYR A 238 2.24 1.13 -5.68
CA TYR A 238 0.94 0.47 -5.68
C TYR A 238 0.17 0.64 -6.99
N PRO A 239 -0.12 1.87 -7.44
CA PRO A 239 -0.76 2.05 -8.73
C PRO A 239 0.15 1.62 -9.90
N ALA A 240 1.48 1.68 -9.75
CA ALA A 240 2.43 1.22 -10.77
C ALA A 240 2.35 -0.30 -10.99
N VAL A 241 2.30 -1.09 -9.91
CA VAL A 241 2.10 -2.55 -10.02
C VAL A 241 0.75 -2.86 -10.67
N GLY A 242 -0.31 -2.16 -10.28
CA GLY A 242 -1.62 -2.28 -10.92
C GLY A 242 -1.55 -1.94 -12.41
N LEU A 243 -0.86 -0.86 -12.79
CA LEU A 243 -0.64 -0.47 -14.18
C LEU A 243 0.13 -1.54 -14.95
N LEU A 244 1.18 -2.10 -14.35
CA LEU A 244 1.99 -3.16 -14.95
C LEU A 244 1.14 -4.42 -15.21
N CYS A 245 0.40 -4.90 -14.21
CA CYS A 245 -0.46 -6.07 -14.34
C CYS A 245 -1.52 -5.88 -15.43
N VAL A 246 -2.23 -4.75 -15.44
CA VAL A 246 -3.24 -4.43 -16.46
C VAL A 246 -2.59 -4.33 -17.84
N SER A 247 -1.44 -3.69 -17.96
CA SER A 247 -0.71 -3.53 -19.23
C SER A 247 -0.28 -4.88 -19.79
N LEU A 248 0.30 -5.74 -18.96
CA LEU A 248 0.70 -7.10 -19.35
C LEU A 248 -0.52 -7.93 -19.75
N GLY A 249 -1.64 -7.81 -19.05
CA GLY A 249 -2.90 -8.47 -19.40
C GLY A 249 -3.41 -8.11 -20.80
N PHE A 250 -3.18 -6.87 -21.27
CA PHE A 250 -3.52 -6.47 -22.65
C PHE A 250 -2.49 -6.86 -23.71
N LEU A 251 -1.22 -6.97 -23.31
CA LEU A 251 -0.13 -7.34 -24.23
C LEU A 251 -0.05 -8.84 -24.47
N VAL A 252 -0.35 -9.66 -23.45
CA VAL A 252 -0.26 -11.12 -23.52
C VAL A 252 -1.49 -11.72 -24.24
N LYS A 253 -1.24 -12.62 -25.21
CA LYS A 253 -2.28 -13.24 -26.03
C LYS A 253 -3.05 -14.40 -25.36
N PRO A 254 -2.43 -15.32 -24.59
CA PRO A 254 -3.13 -16.48 -24.02
C PRO A 254 -4.15 -16.09 -22.94
N ILE A 255 -5.38 -16.63 -23.07
CA ILE A 255 -6.50 -16.33 -22.15
C ILE A 255 -6.17 -16.74 -20.71
N TRP A 256 -5.51 -17.88 -20.52
CA TRP A 256 -5.17 -18.37 -19.18
C TRP A 256 -4.13 -17.47 -18.46
N LEU A 257 -3.21 -16.85 -19.19
CA LEU A 257 -2.26 -15.90 -18.62
C LEU A 257 -2.92 -14.56 -18.27
N ARG A 258 -4.00 -14.18 -18.99
CA ARG A 258 -4.81 -12.99 -18.66
C ARG A 258 -5.64 -13.15 -17.39
N LEU A 259 -5.93 -14.38 -16.99
CA LEU A 259 -6.68 -14.69 -15.77
C LEU A 259 -5.78 -14.78 -14.54
N MET A 260 -4.46 -14.91 -14.74
CA MET A 260 -3.46 -14.95 -13.65
C MET A 260 -2.87 -13.58 -13.30
N LEU A 261 -2.98 -12.61 -14.20
CA LEU A 261 -2.54 -11.22 -14.03
C LEU A 261 -3.72 -10.31 -13.64
#